data_3f3ea682d19d30fe391bcdd94ea93cf6
#
_entry.id   3f3ea682d19d30fe391bcdd94ea93cf6
#
_cell.length_a   1.000
_cell.length_b   1.000
_cell.length_c   1.000
_cell.angle_alpha   90.00
_cell.angle_beta   90.00
_cell.angle_gamma   90.00
#
_symmetry.space_group_name_H-M   'P 1'
#
loop_
_entity.id
_entity.type
_entity.pdbx_description
1 polymer ?
#
loop_
_entity_poly.entity_id
_entity_poly.type
_entity_poly.pdbx_seq_one_letter_code
_entity_poly.pdbx_strand_id
1 'polypeptide(L)'
;GEKFESQFGVQGLVEKRTGGQLTYNPDEPRTTANGYGIGIDTRRLEGFAKLGIFFPQEYRSLGNMVSATYHEQDMFFGLKNYSGNQKSLYYSSIYQTILWNSLDHELRTGISYQYDRYHEVYQDSLYQRLESVPGVFAEYTYKYKEKVTAVGGLRADLHNLYGFFVTPRLHLRYQSSPNTTWRMSAGRGLHVANIFAENTGIFASARQLQILEPLQPEVAWNYGISWYQKFHLRERDGGLSIDIYRTDFQNQVVVDMYSTNNLIQFYNLKGRSFANAFQVEWQYEVLKNWGIKLAYKFDDVRSTFGDRLLNIPFNTRHKALFNTNYMTPNERWRFDATLQYYGSKFLVNEQLDGTTISGNQILSPNYVQVLGQVTFALPKWEWYIGSENLNNFTQQNLIVAADNPFGNNFDATNLWGPIMGRMLYVGMRFTLKGKEE
;
A
#
# COMPACT_ATOMS: atom_id res chain seq x y z
N GLY A 1 -10.40 18.64 -28.68
CA GLY A 1 -10.22 18.77 -30.13
C GLY A 1 -9.29 17.68 -30.63
N GLU A 2 -9.30 17.38 -31.91
CA GLU A 2 -8.49 16.29 -32.50
C GLU A 2 -6.97 16.41 -32.28
N LYS A 3 -6.48 17.61 -31.94
CA LYS A 3 -5.04 17.90 -31.76
C LYS A 3 -4.61 18.06 -30.30
N PHE A 4 -5.55 18.34 -29.42
CA PHE A 4 -5.26 18.65 -28.02
C PHE A 4 -6.28 18.01 -27.09
N GLU A 5 -5.80 17.44 -26.02
CA GLU A 5 -6.59 16.97 -24.89
C GLU A 5 -6.05 17.60 -23.61
N SER A 6 -6.92 18.10 -22.75
CA SER A 6 -6.51 18.68 -21.48
C SER A 6 -7.40 18.18 -20.35
N GLN A 7 -6.79 17.98 -19.21
CA GLN A 7 -7.45 17.63 -17.96
C GLN A 7 -6.83 18.43 -16.83
N PHE A 8 -7.64 18.98 -15.95
CA PHE A 8 -7.16 19.63 -14.73
C PHE A 8 -8.06 19.27 -13.57
N GLY A 9 -7.52 19.31 -12.38
CA GLY A 9 -8.27 19.07 -11.16
C GLY A 9 -7.63 19.77 -9.97
N VAL A 10 -8.49 20.11 -9.00
CA VAL A 10 -8.10 20.65 -7.70
C VAL A 10 -8.86 19.87 -6.64
N GLN A 11 -8.15 19.49 -5.57
CA GLN A 11 -8.73 18.77 -4.45
C GLN A 11 -8.24 19.39 -3.14
N GLY A 12 -9.15 19.53 -2.18
CA GLY A 12 -8.85 19.96 -0.82
C GLY A 12 -9.32 18.91 0.19
N LEU A 13 -8.54 18.71 1.25
CA LEU A 13 -8.89 17.86 2.40
C LEU A 13 -8.63 18.63 3.68
N VAL A 14 -9.61 18.61 4.58
CA VAL A 14 -9.46 19.00 5.97
C VAL A 14 -10.03 17.89 6.83
N GLU A 15 -9.22 17.31 7.67
CA GLU A 15 -9.61 16.18 8.50
C GLU A 15 -9.09 16.37 9.92
N LYS A 16 -9.95 16.10 10.90
CA LYS A 16 -9.59 16.06 12.30
C LYS A 16 -10.01 14.71 12.89
N ARG A 17 -9.05 14.00 13.48
CA ARG A 17 -9.27 12.75 14.18
C ARG A 17 -8.87 12.90 15.63
N THR A 18 -9.71 12.40 16.54
CA THR A 18 -9.43 12.36 17.96
C THR A 18 -9.72 10.98 18.49
N GLY A 19 -8.82 10.45 19.31
CA GLY A 19 -8.95 9.18 19.97
C GLY A 19 -8.22 9.17 21.33
N GLY A 20 -8.16 8.02 21.98
CA GLY A 20 -7.47 7.87 23.27
C GLY A 20 -8.32 7.18 24.30
N GLN A 21 -8.01 7.41 25.59
CA GLN A 21 -8.81 6.91 26.70
C GLN A 21 -10.22 7.54 26.72
N LEU A 22 -11.20 6.80 27.21
CA LEU A 22 -12.58 7.31 27.32
C LEU A 22 -12.71 8.54 28.23
N THR A 23 -11.77 8.73 29.14
CA THR A 23 -11.68 9.87 30.05
C THR A 23 -11.03 11.10 29.42
N TYR A 24 -10.40 10.98 28.24
CA TYR A 24 -9.74 12.09 27.59
C TYR A 24 -10.76 13.10 27.07
N ASN A 25 -10.62 14.36 27.50
CA ASN A 25 -11.44 15.48 27.02
C ASN A 25 -10.62 16.35 26.07
N PRO A 26 -10.95 16.42 24.76
CA PRO A 26 -10.20 17.23 23.80
C PRO A 26 -10.30 18.75 24.02
N ASP A 27 -11.27 19.23 24.81
CA ASP A 27 -11.46 20.63 25.10
C ASP A 27 -10.64 21.12 26.31
N GLU A 28 -9.97 20.19 27.00
CA GLU A 28 -9.10 20.50 28.13
C GLU A 28 -7.62 20.45 27.76
N PRO A 29 -6.74 21.14 28.51
CA PRO A 29 -5.29 21.07 28.31
C PRO A 29 -4.78 19.63 28.36
N ARG A 30 -3.83 19.31 27.48
CA ARG A 30 -3.17 17.98 27.44
C ARG A 30 -2.18 17.86 28.61
N THR A 31 -2.62 17.17 29.64
CA THR A 31 -1.87 16.88 30.85
C THR A 31 -2.08 15.42 31.23
N THR A 32 -1.27 14.91 32.12
CA THR A 32 -1.44 13.53 32.66
C THR A 32 -2.76 13.35 33.42
N ALA A 33 -3.37 14.44 33.91
CA ALA A 33 -4.66 14.41 34.60
C ALA A 33 -5.87 14.31 33.65
N ASN A 34 -5.73 14.76 32.40
CA ASN A 34 -6.81 14.71 31.38
C ASN A 34 -6.91 13.36 30.66
N GLY A 35 -6.08 12.39 31.03
CA GLY A 35 -6.02 11.11 30.31
C GLY A 35 -5.17 11.16 29.04
N TYR A 36 -4.94 9.98 28.44
CA TYR A 36 -4.12 9.86 27.23
C TYR A 36 -4.98 10.08 25.98
N GLY A 37 -4.71 11.16 25.27
CA GLY A 37 -5.35 11.48 24.01
C GLY A 37 -4.43 11.28 22.81
N ILE A 38 -5.03 11.04 21.65
CA ILE A 38 -4.41 11.04 20.34
C ILE A 38 -5.18 11.99 19.44
N GLY A 39 -4.48 12.88 18.73
CA GLY A 39 -5.09 13.76 17.75
C GLY A 39 -4.29 13.80 16.47
N ILE A 40 -4.99 13.92 15.35
CA ILE A 40 -4.40 14.08 14.02
C ILE A 40 -5.25 15.11 13.28
N ASP A 41 -4.66 16.26 13.00
CA ASP A 41 -5.24 17.31 12.17
C ASP A 41 -4.48 17.37 10.85
N THR A 42 -5.19 17.17 9.74
CA THR A 42 -4.61 17.14 8.40
C THR A 42 -5.28 18.20 7.51
N ARG A 43 -4.46 18.97 6.81
CA ARG A 43 -4.88 19.89 5.76
C ARG A 43 -4.09 19.60 4.50
N ARG A 44 -4.78 19.43 3.39
CA ARG A 44 -4.14 19.16 2.11
C ARG A 44 -4.84 19.92 1.00
N LEU A 45 -4.06 20.54 0.15
CA LEU A 45 -4.49 21.13 -1.10
C LEU A 45 -3.61 20.57 -2.21
N GLU A 46 -4.23 20.04 -3.25
CA GLU A 46 -3.51 19.57 -4.41
C GLU A 46 -4.18 19.99 -5.70
N GLY A 47 -3.39 20.20 -6.73
CA GLY A 47 -3.86 20.51 -8.06
C GLY A 47 -3.01 19.82 -9.12
N PHE A 48 -3.62 19.51 -10.25
CA PHE A 48 -2.90 18.99 -11.39
C PHE A 48 -3.44 19.55 -12.70
N ALA A 49 -2.56 19.58 -13.71
CA ALA A 49 -2.92 19.83 -15.09
C ALA A 49 -2.20 18.82 -15.98
N LYS A 50 -2.93 18.29 -16.96
CA LYS A 50 -2.41 17.42 -18.01
C LYS A 50 -2.73 18.04 -19.36
N LEU A 51 -1.77 17.98 -20.30
CA LEU A 51 -1.93 18.43 -21.68
C LEU A 51 -1.35 17.37 -22.61
N GLY A 52 -2.20 16.77 -23.42
CA GLY A 52 -1.84 15.89 -24.52
C GLY A 52 -1.82 16.66 -25.85
N ILE A 53 -0.77 16.51 -26.61
CA ILE A 53 -0.62 17.08 -27.96
C ILE A 53 -0.47 15.89 -28.91
N PHE A 54 -1.36 15.79 -29.90
CA PHE A 54 -1.33 14.76 -30.91
C PHE A 54 -0.77 15.36 -32.20
N PHE A 55 0.29 14.76 -32.73
CA PHE A 55 0.92 15.21 -33.95
C PHE A 55 0.17 14.67 -35.18
N PRO A 56 0.27 15.36 -36.33
CA PRO A 56 -0.35 14.89 -37.57
C PRO A 56 0.12 13.52 -38.04
N GLN A 57 1.35 13.13 -37.66
CA GLN A 57 1.86 11.78 -37.89
C GLN A 57 1.19 10.82 -36.93
N GLU A 58 0.64 9.76 -37.47
CA GLU A 58 -0.02 8.72 -36.68
C GLU A 58 0.89 8.18 -35.54
N TYR A 59 0.29 7.88 -34.42
CA TYR A 59 0.94 7.31 -33.23
C TYR A 59 2.03 8.18 -32.59
N ARG A 60 2.04 9.49 -32.86
CA ARG A 60 2.95 10.43 -32.20
C ARG A 60 2.17 11.36 -31.27
N SER A 61 2.63 11.43 -30.03
CA SER A 61 2.02 12.32 -29.04
C SER A 61 3.06 12.84 -28.06
N LEU A 62 2.75 13.98 -27.46
CA LEU A 62 3.49 14.57 -26.35
C LEU A 62 2.52 14.81 -25.20
N GLY A 63 2.68 14.08 -24.12
CA GLY A 63 1.93 14.26 -22.88
C GLY A 63 2.72 15.07 -21.87
N ASN A 64 2.11 16.11 -21.31
CA ASN A 64 2.71 16.89 -20.23
C ASN A 64 1.80 16.79 -19.00
N MET A 65 2.41 16.64 -17.84
CA MET A 65 1.70 16.64 -16.54
C MET A 65 2.47 17.49 -15.55
N VAL A 66 1.74 18.35 -14.85
CA VAL A 66 2.23 19.04 -13.67
C VAL A 66 1.27 18.79 -12.52
N SER A 67 1.80 18.55 -11.34
CA SER A 67 1.01 18.49 -10.10
C SER A 67 1.73 19.21 -8.99
N ALA A 68 0.96 19.87 -8.13
CA ALA A 68 1.47 20.53 -6.94
C ALA A 68 0.61 20.15 -5.73
N THR A 69 1.29 19.89 -4.61
CA THR A 69 0.63 19.52 -3.34
C THR A 69 1.20 20.35 -2.21
N TYR A 70 0.31 20.88 -1.38
CA TYR A 70 0.60 21.37 -0.06
C TYR A 70 -0.08 20.48 0.96
N HIS A 71 0.70 19.93 1.89
CA HIS A 71 0.23 19.04 2.94
C HIS A 71 0.75 19.53 4.29
N GLU A 72 -0.13 19.64 5.26
CA GLU A 72 0.17 20.01 6.63
C GLU A 72 -0.49 18.99 7.56
N GLN A 73 0.25 18.51 8.55
CA GLN A 73 -0.25 17.55 9.51
C GLN A 73 0.31 17.83 10.89
N ASP A 74 -0.60 18.07 11.83
CA ASP A 74 -0.29 18.18 13.25
C ASP A 74 -0.82 16.96 13.99
N MET A 75 0.03 16.33 14.78
CA MET A 75 -0.32 15.13 15.54
C MET A 75 0.13 15.23 16.98
N PHE A 76 -0.60 14.59 17.87
CA PHE A 76 -0.14 14.33 19.22
C PHE A 76 -0.49 12.92 19.69
N PHE A 77 0.36 12.36 20.54
CA PHE A 77 0.22 11.06 21.17
C PHE A 77 0.53 11.23 22.66
N GLY A 78 -0.52 11.43 23.49
CA GLY A 78 -0.36 11.88 24.87
C GLY A 78 0.32 13.25 24.92
N LEU A 79 1.52 13.33 25.46
CA LEU A 79 2.31 14.57 25.54
C LEU A 79 3.30 14.73 24.39
N LYS A 80 3.50 13.71 23.54
CA LYS A 80 4.38 13.81 22.36
C LYS A 80 3.69 14.56 21.24
N ASN A 81 4.42 15.46 20.58
CA ASN A 81 3.92 16.29 19.48
C ASN A 81 4.72 16.02 18.20
N TYR A 82 4.02 16.08 17.08
CA TYR A 82 4.60 16.15 15.73
C TYR A 82 3.85 17.21 14.93
N SER A 83 4.59 18.02 14.20
CA SER A 83 4.06 18.96 13.20
C SER A 83 4.87 18.80 11.93
N GLY A 84 4.21 18.59 10.81
CA GLY A 84 4.82 18.39 9.51
C GLY A 84 4.18 19.20 8.41
N ASN A 85 5.02 19.80 7.58
CA ASN A 85 4.62 20.54 6.40
C ASN A 85 5.41 20.04 5.19
N GLN A 86 4.70 19.68 4.12
CA GLN A 86 5.28 19.24 2.86
C GLN A 86 4.76 20.11 1.71
N LYS A 87 5.68 20.54 0.84
CA LYS A 87 5.39 21.19 -0.43
C LYS A 87 6.00 20.37 -1.54
N SER A 88 5.17 19.91 -2.46
CA SER A 88 5.60 19.05 -3.57
C SER A 88 5.23 19.69 -4.91
N LEU A 89 6.13 19.56 -5.88
CA LEU A 89 5.88 19.85 -7.29
C LEU A 89 6.44 18.69 -8.12
N TYR A 90 5.61 18.16 -8.99
CA TYR A 90 6.01 17.14 -9.95
C TYR A 90 5.69 17.59 -11.38
N TYR A 91 6.65 17.46 -12.26
CA TYR A 91 6.49 17.68 -13.70
C TYR A 91 6.95 16.44 -14.46
N SER A 92 6.24 16.07 -15.50
CA SER A 92 6.65 15.01 -16.43
C SER A 92 6.21 15.36 -17.85
N SER A 93 7.12 15.18 -18.80
CA SER A 93 6.85 15.29 -20.24
C SER A 93 7.24 13.99 -20.91
N ILE A 94 6.31 13.39 -21.65
CA ILE A 94 6.47 12.07 -22.27
C ILE A 94 6.18 12.20 -23.76
N TYR A 95 7.18 11.92 -24.58
CA TYR A 95 7.03 11.77 -26.03
C TYR A 95 6.85 10.31 -26.37
N GLN A 96 5.80 9.98 -27.12
CA GLN A 96 5.50 8.64 -27.60
C GLN A 96 5.56 8.62 -29.12
N THR A 97 6.16 7.57 -29.68
CA THR A 97 6.21 7.34 -31.13
C THR A 97 6.34 5.84 -31.41
N ILE A 98 6.04 5.44 -32.62
CA ILE A 98 6.40 4.13 -33.17
C ILE A 98 7.71 4.22 -33.95
N LEU A 99 8.50 3.16 -33.93
CA LEU A 99 9.74 3.06 -34.69
C LEU A 99 9.48 2.23 -35.97
N TRP A 100 10.26 2.53 -37.03
CA TRP A 100 10.20 1.81 -38.31
C TRP A 100 8.79 1.73 -38.91
N ASN A 101 7.92 2.69 -38.59
CA ASN A 101 6.53 2.73 -39.03
C ASN A 101 5.75 1.44 -38.72
N SER A 102 6.06 0.81 -37.56
CA SER A 102 5.49 -0.46 -37.09
C SER A 102 4.90 -0.30 -35.71
N LEU A 103 3.64 -0.75 -35.50
CA LEU A 103 2.97 -0.80 -34.23
C LEU A 103 3.57 -1.84 -33.26
N ASP A 104 4.44 -2.70 -33.78
CA ASP A 104 5.16 -3.66 -32.98
C ASP A 104 6.31 -3.03 -32.18
N HIS A 105 6.70 -1.81 -32.54
CA HIS A 105 7.87 -1.12 -32.01
C HIS A 105 7.46 0.26 -31.47
N GLU A 106 7.16 0.37 -30.20
CA GLU A 106 6.77 1.63 -29.55
C GLU A 106 7.92 2.15 -28.67
N LEU A 107 8.24 3.43 -28.83
CA LEU A 107 9.20 4.14 -27.98
C LEU A 107 8.49 5.24 -27.20
N ARG A 108 8.69 5.26 -25.90
CA ARG A 108 8.34 6.36 -25.00
C ARG A 108 9.61 6.90 -24.39
N THR A 109 9.82 8.20 -24.48
CA THR A 109 10.95 8.86 -23.83
C THR A 109 10.49 10.16 -23.20
N GLY A 110 11.17 10.60 -22.17
CA GLY A 110 10.71 11.81 -21.50
C GLY A 110 11.67 12.32 -20.45
N ILE A 111 11.25 13.44 -19.90
CA ILE A 111 11.90 14.10 -18.78
C ILE A 111 10.93 14.20 -17.61
N SER A 112 11.47 14.27 -16.41
CA SER A 112 10.68 14.54 -15.21
C SER A 112 11.46 15.43 -14.25
N TYR A 113 10.73 16.11 -13.40
CA TYR A 113 11.28 16.88 -12.31
C TYR A 113 10.41 16.69 -11.08
N GLN A 114 11.03 16.33 -9.97
CA GLN A 114 10.39 16.23 -8.67
C GLN A 114 11.06 17.21 -7.72
N TYR A 115 10.23 17.97 -7.01
CA TYR A 115 10.64 18.86 -5.94
C TYR A 115 9.78 18.58 -4.74
N ASP A 116 10.44 18.29 -3.59
CA ASP A 116 9.80 18.12 -2.31
C ASP A 116 10.55 18.91 -1.24
N ARG A 117 9.81 19.67 -0.46
CA ARG A 117 10.34 20.38 0.70
C ARG A 117 9.57 19.94 1.94
N TYR A 118 10.30 19.36 2.87
CA TYR A 118 9.79 18.91 4.16
C TYR A 118 10.28 19.86 5.26
N HIS A 119 9.36 20.20 6.17
CA HIS A 119 9.65 20.90 7.40
C HIS A 119 8.87 20.18 8.50
N GLU A 120 9.57 19.44 9.34
CA GLU A 120 9.00 18.55 10.34
C GLU A 120 9.59 18.85 11.70
N VAL A 121 8.74 18.90 12.71
CA VAL A 121 9.12 19.07 14.11
C VAL A 121 8.58 17.88 14.90
N TYR A 122 9.44 17.09 15.49
CA TYR A 122 9.07 16.04 16.42
C TYR A 122 9.56 16.39 17.81
N GLN A 123 8.63 16.63 18.73
CA GLN A 123 8.90 17.21 20.04
C GLN A 123 9.72 18.51 19.89
N ASP A 124 10.95 18.56 20.40
CA ASP A 124 11.85 19.74 20.35
C ASP A 124 12.86 19.68 19.19
N SER A 125 12.78 18.65 18.33
CA SER A 125 13.74 18.44 17.26
C SER A 125 13.19 18.83 15.90
N LEU A 126 13.95 19.67 15.17
CA LEU A 126 13.62 20.14 13.83
C LEU A 126 14.31 19.27 12.76
N TYR A 127 13.51 18.80 11.80
CA TYR A 127 13.97 18.04 10.63
C TYR A 127 13.59 18.79 9.36
N GLN A 128 14.57 19.11 8.54
CA GLN A 128 14.34 19.80 7.27
C GLN A 128 15.01 19.04 6.15
N ARG A 129 14.29 18.86 5.07
CA ARG A 129 14.80 18.21 3.87
C ARG A 129 14.24 18.88 2.62
N LEU A 130 15.10 19.13 1.65
CA LEU A 130 14.75 19.62 0.33
C LEU A 130 15.30 18.67 -0.70
N GLU A 131 14.40 18.12 -1.50
CA GLU A 131 14.70 17.19 -2.59
C GLU A 131 14.43 17.88 -3.92
N SER A 132 15.35 17.77 -4.84
CA SER A 132 15.26 18.25 -6.22
C SER A 132 15.84 17.19 -7.12
N VAL A 133 14.98 16.57 -7.93
CA VAL A 133 15.31 15.35 -8.67
C VAL A 133 14.89 15.50 -10.14
N PRO A 134 15.72 16.12 -10.99
CA PRO A 134 15.57 15.99 -12.42
C PRO A 134 15.84 14.56 -12.87
N GLY A 135 15.06 14.08 -13.84
CA GLY A 135 15.19 12.73 -14.38
C GLY A 135 14.91 12.67 -15.86
N VAL A 136 15.52 11.69 -16.51
CA VAL A 136 15.27 11.34 -17.91
C VAL A 136 14.96 9.86 -18.01
N PHE A 137 14.13 9.46 -18.94
CA PHE A 137 13.80 8.06 -19.12
C PHE A 137 13.50 7.70 -20.58
N ALA A 138 13.69 6.43 -20.89
CA ALA A 138 13.26 5.82 -22.13
C ALA A 138 12.68 4.44 -21.85
N GLU A 139 11.62 4.11 -22.55
CA GLU A 139 10.95 2.82 -22.50
C GLU A 139 10.67 2.36 -23.92
N TYR A 140 11.08 1.14 -24.23
CA TYR A 140 10.86 0.52 -25.52
C TYR A 140 9.96 -0.70 -25.35
N THR A 141 8.87 -0.75 -26.11
CA THR A 141 7.94 -1.88 -26.17
C THR A 141 8.07 -2.58 -27.50
N TYR A 142 8.31 -3.87 -27.44
CA TYR A 142 8.31 -4.77 -28.58
C TYR A 142 7.14 -5.75 -28.49
N LYS A 143 6.35 -5.86 -29.57
CA LYS A 143 5.24 -6.80 -29.70
C LYS A 143 5.53 -7.76 -30.84
N TYR A 144 5.33 -9.05 -30.62
CA TYR A 144 5.50 -10.06 -31.63
C TYR A 144 4.26 -10.94 -31.75
N LYS A 145 3.54 -10.83 -32.88
CA LYS A 145 2.36 -11.65 -33.22
C LYS A 145 1.34 -11.76 -32.07
N GLU A 146 1.15 -10.71 -31.30
CA GLU A 146 0.30 -10.66 -30.11
C GLU A 146 0.66 -11.69 -29.01
N LYS A 147 1.59 -12.60 -29.29
CA LYS A 147 2.02 -13.65 -28.36
C LYS A 147 3.04 -13.17 -27.33
N VAL A 148 3.96 -12.32 -27.79
CA VAL A 148 5.03 -11.79 -26.92
C VAL A 148 4.93 -10.27 -26.87
N THR A 149 5.00 -9.72 -25.66
CA THR A 149 5.21 -8.30 -25.43
C THR A 149 6.38 -8.14 -24.49
N ALA A 150 7.44 -7.48 -24.93
CA ALA A 150 8.59 -7.15 -24.11
C ALA A 150 8.67 -5.63 -23.92
N VAL A 151 8.84 -5.19 -22.68
CA VAL A 151 8.99 -3.78 -22.33
C VAL A 151 10.29 -3.62 -21.56
N GLY A 152 11.25 -2.91 -22.16
CA GLY A 152 12.51 -2.53 -21.52
C GLY A 152 12.51 -1.04 -21.20
N GLY A 153 12.81 -0.66 -19.98
CA GLY A 153 12.86 0.72 -19.54
C GLY A 153 14.16 1.06 -18.80
N LEU A 154 14.65 2.25 -19.02
CA LEU A 154 15.79 2.81 -18.31
C LEU A 154 15.45 4.23 -17.87
N ARG A 155 15.67 4.53 -16.61
CA ARG A 155 15.51 5.85 -16.04
C ARG A 155 16.77 6.26 -15.31
N ALA A 156 17.17 7.51 -15.47
CA ALA A 156 18.30 8.13 -14.79
C ALA A 156 17.81 9.39 -14.06
N ASP A 157 18.10 9.46 -12.78
CA ASP A 157 17.72 10.56 -11.89
C ASP A 157 18.96 11.15 -11.21
N LEU A 158 18.99 12.46 -11.06
CA LEU A 158 20.02 13.17 -10.31
C LEU A 158 19.38 13.79 -9.05
N HIS A 159 19.62 13.16 -7.91
CA HIS A 159 19.10 13.63 -6.64
C HIS A 159 20.10 14.60 -5.98
N ASN A 160 19.63 15.78 -5.59
CA ASN A 160 20.51 16.81 -5.02
C ASN A 160 21.25 16.39 -3.72
N LEU A 161 20.67 15.46 -2.93
CA LEU A 161 21.26 14.98 -1.67
C LEU A 161 22.03 13.67 -1.85
N TYR A 162 21.61 12.80 -2.76
CA TYR A 162 22.10 11.42 -2.83
C TYR A 162 22.81 11.08 -4.15
N GLY A 163 22.89 12.02 -5.09
CA GLY A 163 23.62 11.85 -6.34
C GLY A 163 22.85 11.13 -7.44
N PHE A 164 23.58 10.43 -8.29
CA PHE A 164 23.03 9.85 -9.52
C PHE A 164 22.54 8.42 -9.35
N PHE A 165 21.35 8.15 -9.87
CA PHE A 165 20.71 6.82 -9.83
C PHE A 165 20.26 6.38 -11.21
N VAL A 166 20.37 5.07 -11.46
CA VAL A 166 19.83 4.41 -12.64
C VAL A 166 18.90 3.30 -12.21
N THR A 167 17.69 3.30 -12.75
CA THR A 167 16.65 2.32 -12.43
C THR A 167 16.19 1.62 -13.71
N PRO A 168 16.82 0.49 -14.09
CA PRO A 168 16.39 -0.35 -15.18
C PRO A 168 15.16 -1.16 -14.81
N ARG A 169 14.31 -1.46 -15.81
CA ARG A 169 13.17 -2.37 -15.67
C ARG A 169 12.95 -3.19 -16.93
N LEU A 170 12.49 -4.42 -16.75
CA LEU A 170 12.12 -5.32 -17.84
C LEU A 170 10.79 -5.99 -17.48
N HIS A 171 9.85 -6.00 -18.42
CA HIS A 171 8.62 -6.76 -18.34
C HIS A 171 8.46 -7.59 -19.60
N LEU A 172 8.12 -8.85 -19.42
CA LEU A 172 7.83 -9.78 -20.50
C LEU A 172 6.45 -10.40 -20.28
N ARG A 173 5.59 -10.31 -21.28
CA ARG A 173 4.34 -11.06 -21.36
C ARG A 173 4.46 -12.07 -22.49
N TYR A 174 4.17 -13.33 -22.19
CA TYR A 174 4.11 -14.40 -23.16
C TYR A 174 2.77 -15.13 -23.08
N GLN A 175 2.02 -15.09 -24.16
CA GLN A 175 0.76 -15.80 -24.32
C GLN A 175 1.03 -17.10 -25.07
N SER A 176 1.22 -18.19 -24.31
CA SER A 176 1.53 -19.51 -24.89
C SER A 176 0.34 -20.15 -25.58
N SER A 177 -0.89 -19.79 -25.14
CA SER A 177 -2.17 -20.15 -25.77
C SER A 177 -3.21 -19.06 -25.56
N PRO A 178 -4.38 -19.07 -26.22
CA PRO A 178 -5.47 -18.12 -25.93
C PRO A 178 -5.88 -18.07 -24.46
N ASN A 179 -5.66 -19.16 -23.74
CA ASN A 179 -6.06 -19.34 -22.35
C ASN A 179 -4.92 -19.23 -21.35
N THR A 180 -3.65 -19.17 -21.80
CA THR A 180 -2.49 -19.22 -20.91
C THR A 180 -1.60 -18.01 -21.12
N THR A 181 -1.37 -17.25 -20.06
CA THR A 181 -0.49 -16.08 -20.08
C THR A 181 0.56 -16.17 -18.98
N TRP A 182 1.81 -15.98 -19.39
CA TRP A 182 2.96 -15.80 -18.51
C TRP A 182 3.35 -14.32 -18.45
N ARG A 183 3.73 -13.84 -17.28
CA ARG A 183 4.34 -12.51 -17.10
C ARG A 183 5.58 -12.67 -16.26
N MET A 184 6.65 -11.99 -16.67
CA MET A 184 7.90 -11.91 -15.93
C MET A 184 8.28 -10.45 -15.79
N SER A 185 8.87 -10.11 -14.67
CA SER A 185 9.35 -8.76 -14.40
C SER A 185 10.66 -8.77 -13.64
N ALA A 186 11.51 -7.82 -13.93
CA ALA A 186 12.70 -7.51 -13.15
C ALA A 186 12.93 -6.00 -13.18
N GLY A 187 13.24 -5.40 -12.04
CA GLY A 187 13.51 -3.96 -11.99
C GLY A 187 14.20 -3.55 -10.71
N ARG A 188 14.94 -2.46 -10.82
CA ARG A 188 15.55 -1.77 -9.68
C ARG A 188 14.68 -0.58 -9.30
N GLY A 189 14.42 -0.39 -8.00
CA GLY A 189 13.71 0.75 -7.44
C GLY A 189 14.56 1.52 -6.43
N LEU A 190 14.19 2.78 -6.26
CA LEU A 190 14.77 3.68 -5.27
C LEU A 190 13.64 4.38 -4.52
N HIS A 191 13.78 4.54 -3.21
CA HIS A 191 12.85 5.25 -2.33
C HIS A 191 13.60 6.02 -1.24
N VAL A 192 13.23 7.27 -1.00
CA VAL A 192 13.74 8.04 0.13
C VAL A 192 12.74 7.96 1.26
N ALA A 193 13.11 7.35 2.38
CA ALA A 193 12.22 7.10 3.50
C ALA A 193 11.76 8.41 4.18
N ASN A 194 10.47 8.49 4.48
CA ASN A 194 9.86 9.51 5.32
C ASN A 194 9.53 8.92 6.69
N ILE A 195 10.54 8.92 7.58
CA ILE A 195 10.50 8.15 8.84
C ILE A 195 9.30 8.47 9.73
N PHE A 196 8.83 9.72 9.75
CA PHE A 196 7.65 10.10 10.54
C PHE A 196 6.34 9.67 9.86
N ALA A 197 6.15 10.04 8.59
CA ALA A 197 4.92 9.74 7.86
C ALA A 197 4.68 8.23 7.69
N GLU A 198 5.74 7.45 7.48
CA GLU A 198 5.66 6.00 7.27
C GLU A 198 5.52 5.21 8.57
N ASN A 199 5.80 5.83 9.72
CA ASN A 199 5.85 5.15 11.01
C ASN A 199 4.99 5.84 12.09
N THR A 200 3.94 6.55 11.73
CA THR A 200 3.10 7.29 12.69
C THR A 200 2.56 6.43 13.83
N GLY A 201 2.23 5.17 13.56
CA GLY A 201 1.72 4.23 14.55
C GLY A 201 2.67 3.98 15.73
N ILE A 202 3.99 4.09 15.53
CA ILE A 202 4.97 3.82 16.60
C ILE A 202 5.02 4.92 17.67
N PHE A 203 4.48 6.10 17.39
CA PHE A 203 4.44 7.20 18.37
C PHE A 203 3.47 6.96 19.53
N ALA A 204 2.50 6.05 19.35
CA ALA A 204 1.59 5.65 20.42
C ALA A 204 2.25 4.69 21.43
N SER A 205 3.47 4.99 21.85
CA SER A 205 4.23 4.23 22.84
C SER A 205 5.12 5.15 23.68
N ALA A 206 5.64 4.65 24.79
CA ALA A 206 6.64 5.37 25.60
C ALA A 206 8.02 5.46 24.93
N ARG A 207 8.28 4.66 23.88
CA ARG A 207 9.58 4.59 23.20
C ARG A 207 10.03 5.95 22.69
N GLN A 208 11.33 6.20 22.79
CA GLN A 208 11.98 7.38 22.21
C GLN A 208 12.53 7.05 20.82
N LEU A 209 12.47 8.03 19.92
CA LEU A 209 13.01 7.90 18.57
C LEU A 209 14.49 8.29 18.54
N GLN A 210 15.31 7.48 17.87
CA GLN A 210 16.72 7.74 17.67
C GLN A 210 17.13 7.43 16.23
N ILE A 211 17.72 8.42 15.55
CA ILE A 211 18.36 8.23 14.24
C ILE A 211 19.85 8.06 14.49
N LEU A 212 20.39 6.87 14.20
CA LEU A 212 21.76 6.53 14.55
C LEU A 212 22.81 7.09 13.58
N GLU A 213 22.40 7.36 12.34
CA GLU A 213 23.30 7.80 11.27
C GLU A 213 22.52 8.52 10.16
N PRO A 214 23.15 9.28 9.27
CA PRO A 214 22.48 9.84 8.10
C PRO A 214 21.88 8.73 7.24
N LEU A 215 20.54 8.79 7.06
CA LEU A 215 19.81 7.77 6.33
C LEU A 215 20.06 7.93 4.82
N GLN A 216 20.27 6.81 4.16
CA GLN A 216 20.45 6.71 2.71
C GLN A 216 19.18 6.21 2.04
N PRO A 217 18.95 6.50 0.75
CA PRO A 217 17.80 5.97 0.02
C PRO A 217 17.76 4.44 0.06
N GLU A 218 16.57 3.92 0.18
CA GLU A 218 16.31 2.50 0.01
C GLU A 218 16.46 2.12 -1.45
N VAL A 219 17.17 1.04 -1.71
CA VAL A 219 17.42 0.53 -3.06
C VAL A 219 17.15 -0.95 -3.08
N ALA A 220 16.30 -1.38 -4.00
CA ALA A 220 15.94 -2.78 -4.10
C ALA A 220 15.83 -3.25 -5.55
N TRP A 221 16.10 -4.55 -5.76
CA TRP A 221 15.73 -5.29 -6.96
C TRP A 221 14.48 -6.10 -6.68
N ASN A 222 13.52 -6.02 -7.58
CA ASN A 222 12.31 -6.84 -7.57
C ASN A 222 12.29 -7.75 -8.79
N TYR A 223 11.97 -9.03 -8.57
CA TYR A 223 11.81 -10.05 -9.60
C TYR A 223 10.45 -10.72 -9.43
N GLY A 224 9.78 -10.99 -10.53
CA GLY A 224 8.48 -11.62 -10.49
C GLY A 224 8.19 -12.51 -11.67
N ILE A 225 7.43 -13.56 -11.40
CA ILE A 225 6.82 -14.42 -12.41
C ILE A 225 5.37 -14.66 -12.02
N SER A 226 4.49 -14.50 -13.00
CA SER A 226 3.06 -14.77 -12.88
C SER A 226 2.63 -15.72 -13.99
N TRP A 227 1.81 -16.69 -13.64
CA TRP A 227 1.15 -17.58 -14.57
C TRP A 227 -0.36 -17.48 -14.39
N TYR A 228 -1.08 -17.31 -15.48
CA TYR A 228 -2.54 -17.24 -15.50
C TYR A 228 -3.09 -18.21 -16.53
N GLN A 229 -4.03 -19.06 -16.09
CA GLN A 229 -4.71 -20.05 -16.92
C GLN A 229 -6.22 -19.82 -16.83
N LYS A 230 -6.85 -19.55 -17.98
CA LYS A 230 -8.30 -19.69 -18.13
C LYS A 230 -8.64 -21.14 -18.41
N PHE A 231 -9.71 -21.63 -17.86
CA PHE A 231 -10.25 -22.94 -18.21
C PHE A 231 -11.77 -22.86 -18.33
N HIS A 232 -12.31 -23.75 -19.12
CA HIS A 232 -13.74 -23.92 -19.31
C HIS A 232 -14.09 -25.35 -18.92
N LEU A 233 -14.91 -25.50 -17.89
CA LEU A 233 -15.30 -26.81 -17.36
C LEU A 233 -16.82 -26.85 -17.21
N ARG A 234 -17.49 -27.88 -17.77
CA ARG A 234 -18.95 -28.04 -17.73
C ARG A 234 -19.70 -26.76 -18.12
N GLU A 235 -19.30 -26.14 -19.23
CA GLU A 235 -19.87 -24.90 -19.78
C GLU A 235 -19.76 -23.68 -18.85
N ARG A 236 -18.78 -23.69 -17.93
CA ARG A 236 -18.51 -22.62 -16.98
C ARG A 236 -17.08 -22.14 -17.06
N ASP A 237 -16.91 -20.85 -16.87
CA ASP A 237 -15.59 -20.24 -16.90
C ASP A 237 -14.92 -20.30 -15.53
N GLY A 238 -13.64 -20.55 -15.57
CA GLY A 238 -12.77 -20.50 -14.41
C GLY A 238 -11.41 -19.92 -14.75
N GLY A 239 -10.68 -19.56 -13.70
CA GLY A 239 -9.34 -19.04 -13.80
C GLY A 239 -8.46 -19.51 -12.64
N LEU A 240 -7.18 -19.74 -12.94
CA LEU A 240 -6.16 -20.00 -11.95
C LEU A 240 -4.99 -19.07 -12.20
N SER A 241 -4.55 -18.34 -11.17
CA SER A 241 -3.31 -17.56 -11.19
C SER A 241 -2.32 -18.05 -10.14
N ILE A 242 -1.05 -17.99 -10.49
CA ILE A 242 0.05 -18.22 -9.57
C ILE A 242 1.06 -17.10 -9.76
N ASP A 243 1.42 -16.44 -8.66
CA ASP A 243 2.33 -15.32 -8.64
C ASP A 243 3.46 -15.59 -7.65
N ILE A 244 4.69 -15.35 -8.08
CA ILE A 244 5.89 -15.47 -7.25
C ILE A 244 6.71 -14.21 -7.45
N TYR A 245 7.00 -13.53 -6.34
CA TYR A 245 7.82 -12.32 -6.34
C TYR A 245 8.91 -12.41 -5.29
N ARG A 246 10.06 -11.83 -5.61
CA ARG A 246 11.15 -11.61 -4.68
C ARG A 246 11.65 -10.17 -4.78
N THR A 247 11.85 -9.55 -3.64
CA THR A 247 12.55 -8.26 -3.51
C THR A 247 13.79 -8.46 -2.67
N ASP A 248 14.95 -8.07 -3.19
CA ASP A 248 16.21 -8.01 -2.45
C ASP A 248 16.61 -6.55 -2.25
N PHE A 249 16.77 -6.14 -1.00
CA PHE A 249 17.20 -4.80 -0.66
C PHE A 249 18.73 -4.71 -0.67
N GLN A 250 19.26 -3.76 -1.43
CA GLN A 250 20.66 -3.38 -1.39
C GLN A 250 20.94 -2.42 -0.23
N ASN A 251 19.98 -1.52 0.04
CA ASN A 251 19.86 -0.70 1.22
C ASN A 251 18.39 -0.55 1.62
N GLN A 252 18.14 -0.42 2.91
CA GLN A 252 16.82 -0.18 3.50
C GLN A 252 17.01 0.62 4.80
N VAL A 253 16.08 1.51 5.10
CA VAL A 253 16.00 2.12 6.43
C VAL A 253 15.37 1.11 7.37
N VAL A 254 16.18 0.60 8.30
CA VAL A 254 15.72 -0.35 9.31
C VAL A 254 15.04 0.40 10.45
N VAL A 255 13.83 0.01 10.78
CA VAL A 255 13.09 0.50 11.95
C VAL A 255 13.22 -0.57 13.04
N ASP A 256 14.20 -0.39 13.91
CA ASP A 256 14.53 -1.39 14.93
C ASP A 256 13.84 -1.08 16.25
N MET A 257 12.91 -1.97 16.59
CA MET A 257 12.19 -2.03 17.86
C MET A 257 12.57 -3.26 18.68
N TYR A 258 13.50 -4.12 18.18
CA TYR A 258 13.90 -5.35 18.83
C TYR A 258 15.14 -5.21 19.72
N SER A 259 16.05 -4.31 19.38
CA SER A 259 17.33 -4.21 20.07
C SER A 259 17.24 -3.60 21.45
N THR A 260 16.23 -2.75 21.69
CA THR A 260 15.99 -2.08 22.99
C THR A 260 14.51 -1.82 23.22
N ASN A 261 14.03 -2.09 24.41
CA ASN A 261 12.59 -1.97 24.75
C ASN A 261 12.09 -0.51 24.71
N ASN A 262 12.95 0.47 25.00
CA ASN A 262 12.56 1.87 25.20
C ASN A 262 12.93 2.79 24.00
N LEU A 263 13.51 2.23 22.93
CA LEU A 263 13.93 2.99 21.76
C LEU A 263 13.31 2.46 20.48
N ILE A 264 13.14 3.34 19.53
CA ILE A 264 12.94 3.04 18.13
C ILE A 264 14.13 3.59 17.39
N GLN A 265 14.95 2.72 16.84
CA GLN A 265 16.18 3.11 16.17
C GLN A 265 16.03 3.06 14.66
N PHE A 266 16.47 4.12 13.98
CA PHE A 266 16.51 4.20 12.52
C PHE A 266 17.96 4.20 12.06
N TYR A 267 18.31 3.27 11.18
CA TYR A 267 19.66 3.15 10.60
C TYR A 267 19.61 2.47 9.24
N ASN A 268 20.70 2.60 8.47
CA ASN A 268 20.84 1.93 7.18
C ASN A 268 21.08 0.43 7.36
N LEU A 269 20.54 -0.38 6.48
CA LEU A 269 20.67 -1.84 6.52
C LEU A 269 22.15 -2.28 6.60
N LYS A 270 22.49 -3.04 7.64
CA LYS A 270 23.80 -3.68 7.82
C LYS A 270 23.60 -5.19 7.76
N GLY A 271 23.54 -5.75 6.55
CA GLY A 271 23.29 -7.17 6.36
C GLY A 271 22.33 -7.47 5.21
N ARG A 272 21.37 -8.34 5.44
CA ARG A 272 20.42 -8.80 4.42
C ARG A 272 19.00 -8.36 4.75
N SER A 273 18.28 -7.92 3.72
CA SER A 273 16.84 -7.74 3.79
C SER A 273 16.22 -8.22 2.50
N PHE A 274 15.12 -8.95 2.61
CA PHE A 274 14.39 -9.47 1.47
C PHE A 274 12.91 -9.70 1.78
N ALA A 275 12.12 -9.74 0.72
CA ALA A 275 10.73 -10.17 0.76
C ALA A 275 10.49 -11.21 -0.34
N ASN A 276 9.98 -12.39 0.04
CA ASN A 276 9.44 -13.38 -0.87
C ASN A 276 7.92 -13.39 -0.73
N ALA A 277 7.21 -13.35 -1.84
CA ALA A 277 5.77 -13.46 -1.89
C ALA A 277 5.36 -14.55 -2.86
N PHE A 278 4.47 -15.42 -2.41
CA PHE A 278 3.80 -16.43 -3.22
C PHE A 278 2.29 -16.24 -3.07
N GLN A 279 1.58 -16.25 -4.19
CA GLN A 279 0.12 -16.19 -4.19
C GLN A 279 -0.44 -17.16 -5.21
N VAL A 280 -1.51 -17.85 -4.83
CA VAL A 280 -2.34 -18.63 -5.73
C VAL A 280 -3.78 -18.20 -5.57
N GLU A 281 -4.47 -18.02 -6.69
CA GLU A 281 -5.89 -17.67 -6.72
C GLU A 281 -6.60 -18.57 -7.73
N TRP A 282 -7.68 -19.19 -7.30
CA TRP A 282 -8.57 -19.98 -8.11
C TRP A 282 -9.99 -19.42 -8.03
N GLN A 283 -10.63 -19.26 -9.18
CA GLN A 283 -12.02 -18.83 -9.27
C GLN A 283 -12.78 -19.72 -10.26
N TYR A 284 -14.03 -20.01 -9.95
CA TYR A 284 -14.86 -20.83 -10.78
C TYR A 284 -16.36 -20.55 -10.55
N GLU A 285 -17.13 -20.50 -11.63
CA GLU A 285 -18.57 -20.47 -11.57
C GLU A 285 -19.11 -21.89 -11.43
N VAL A 286 -19.40 -22.32 -10.19
CA VAL A 286 -19.83 -23.72 -9.89
C VAL A 286 -21.20 -24.04 -10.43
N LEU A 287 -22.14 -23.09 -10.36
CA LEU A 287 -23.46 -23.12 -10.99
C LEU A 287 -23.73 -21.77 -11.62
N LYS A 288 -24.74 -21.67 -12.48
CA LYS A 288 -25.15 -20.39 -13.08
C LYS A 288 -25.39 -19.36 -11.99
N ASN A 289 -24.72 -18.22 -12.10
CA ASN A 289 -24.78 -17.12 -11.14
C ASN A 289 -24.24 -17.46 -9.73
N TRP A 290 -23.50 -18.55 -9.58
CA TRP A 290 -22.86 -18.91 -8.33
C TRP A 290 -21.35 -19.06 -8.52
N GLY A 291 -20.61 -18.06 -8.08
CA GLY A 291 -19.14 -18.02 -8.13
C GLY A 291 -18.51 -18.42 -6.81
N ILE A 292 -17.35 -19.06 -6.91
CA ILE A 292 -16.43 -19.33 -5.77
C ILE A 292 -15.05 -18.81 -6.14
N LYS A 293 -14.39 -18.22 -5.15
CA LYS A 293 -13.00 -17.79 -5.21
C LYS A 293 -12.23 -18.31 -4.01
N LEU A 294 -11.11 -18.94 -4.26
CA LEU A 294 -10.13 -19.35 -3.25
C LEU A 294 -8.84 -18.61 -3.52
N ALA A 295 -8.24 -18.05 -2.50
CA ALA A 295 -6.92 -17.46 -2.60
C ALA A 295 -6.08 -17.83 -1.38
N TYR A 296 -4.79 -18.03 -1.62
CA TYR A 296 -3.80 -18.22 -0.57
C TYR A 296 -2.57 -17.37 -0.88
N LYS A 297 -2.05 -16.70 0.14
CA LYS A 297 -0.83 -15.89 0.06
C LYS A 297 0.14 -16.27 1.17
N PHE A 298 1.40 -16.39 0.80
CA PHE A 298 2.52 -16.59 1.71
C PHE A 298 3.54 -15.48 1.52
N ASP A 299 3.92 -14.79 2.61
CA ASP A 299 4.90 -13.73 2.64
C ASP A 299 6.03 -14.10 3.63
N ASP A 300 7.29 -14.21 3.15
CA ASP A 300 8.48 -14.35 3.98
C ASP A 300 9.32 -13.07 3.87
N VAL A 301 9.17 -12.17 4.83
CA VAL A 301 9.81 -10.85 4.82
C VAL A 301 10.73 -10.76 6.03
N ARG A 302 12.02 -10.57 5.76
CA ARG A 302 13.06 -10.51 6.79
C ARG A 302 14.01 -9.36 6.57
N SER A 303 14.50 -8.82 7.67
CA SER A 303 15.56 -7.83 7.69
C SER A 303 16.57 -8.12 8.81
N THR A 304 17.79 -7.64 8.66
CA THR A 304 18.80 -7.73 9.69
C THR A 304 18.58 -6.60 10.70
N PHE A 305 18.31 -6.98 11.95
CA PHE A 305 18.22 -6.10 13.12
C PHE A 305 19.43 -6.35 14.00
N GLY A 306 20.30 -5.36 14.16
CA GLY A 306 21.63 -5.58 14.74
C GLY A 306 22.39 -6.64 13.93
N ASP A 307 22.70 -7.78 14.55
CA ASP A 307 23.42 -8.90 13.93
C ASP A 307 22.50 -10.08 13.55
N ARG A 308 21.18 -9.95 13.73
CA ARG A 308 20.24 -11.05 13.55
C ARG A 308 19.29 -10.82 12.40
N LEU A 309 19.18 -11.81 11.52
CA LEU A 309 18.16 -11.82 10.45
C LEU A 309 16.82 -12.30 11.04
N LEU A 310 15.89 -11.38 11.25
CA LEU A 310 14.58 -11.63 11.87
C LEU A 310 13.44 -11.33 10.89
N ASN A 311 12.27 -11.87 11.20
CA ASN A 311 11.05 -11.51 10.46
C ASN A 311 10.64 -10.08 10.83
N ILE A 312 10.14 -9.34 9.83
CA ILE A 312 9.60 -7.99 10.05
C ILE A 312 8.33 -8.08 10.90
N PRO A 313 8.20 -7.24 11.95
CA PRO A 313 7.02 -7.23 12.82
C PRO A 313 5.73 -6.96 12.05
N PHE A 314 4.62 -7.45 12.60
CA PHE A 314 3.25 -7.25 12.11
C PHE A 314 2.96 -7.76 10.70
N ASN A 315 3.92 -8.39 10.02
CA ASN A 315 3.67 -9.03 8.75
C ASN A 315 3.01 -10.40 8.93
N THR A 316 1.87 -10.62 8.26
CA THR A 316 1.15 -11.90 8.29
C THR A 316 1.75 -12.82 7.24
N ARG A 317 2.41 -13.92 7.66
CA ARG A 317 3.05 -14.86 6.73
C ARG A 317 2.07 -15.64 5.88
N HIS A 318 0.95 -16.08 6.45
CA HIS A 318 -0.04 -16.93 5.79
C HIS A 318 -1.39 -16.24 5.80
N LYS A 319 -1.97 -16.04 4.64
CA LYS A 319 -3.34 -15.52 4.47
C LYS A 319 -4.09 -16.44 3.54
N ALA A 320 -5.34 -16.72 3.86
CA ALA A 320 -6.23 -17.44 2.95
C ALA A 320 -7.58 -16.72 2.87
N LEU A 321 -8.21 -16.82 1.72
CA LEU A 321 -9.51 -16.24 1.45
C LEU A 321 -10.38 -17.27 0.76
N PHE A 322 -11.60 -17.42 1.27
CA PHE A 322 -12.71 -18.05 0.57
C PHE A 322 -13.80 -17.01 0.37
N ASN A 323 -14.21 -16.78 -0.87
CA ASN A 323 -15.37 -15.95 -1.18
C ASN A 323 -16.37 -16.77 -1.98
N THR A 324 -17.64 -16.56 -1.73
CA THR A 324 -18.73 -17.09 -2.53
C THR A 324 -19.77 -16.01 -2.78
N ASN A 325 -20.22 -15.92 -4.01
CA ASN A 325 -21.26 -14.99 -4.42
C ASN A 325 -22.35 -15.75 -5.21
N TYR A 326 -23.59 -15.46 -4.87
CA TYR A 326 -24.74 -16.03 -5.55
C TYR A 326 -25.73 -14.94 -5.94
N MET A 327 -26.21 -14.99 -7.17
CA MET A 327 -27.24 -14.09 -7.67
C MET A 327 -28.43 -14.92 -8.14
N THR A 328 -29.61 -14.56 -7.68
CA THR A 328 -30.86 -15.24 -8.11
C THR A 328 -31.09 -15.09 -9.63
N PRO A 329 -31.78 -16.05 -10.29
CA PRO A 329 -32.00 -15.98 -11.73
C PRO A 329 -32.74 -14.73 -12.24
N ASN A 330 -33.51 -14.07 -11.38
CA ASN A 330 -34.18 -12.80 -11.67
C ASN A 330 -33.30 -11.57 -11.34
N GLU A 331 -32.04 -11.80 -10.97
CA GLU A 331 -31.00 -10.78 -10.63
C GLU A 331 -31.38 -9.83 -9.48
N ARG A 332 -32.47 -10.11 -8.76
CA ARG A 332 -32.94 -9.23 -7.69
C ARG A 332 -32.18 -9.40 -6.37
N TRP A 333 -31.81 -10.62 -6.06
CA TRP A 333 -31.09 -10.91 -4.82
C TRP A 333 -29.67 -11.33 -5.11
N ARG A 334 -28.73 -10.66 -4.44
CA ARG A 334 -27.31 -11.01 -4.47
C ARG A 334 -26.84 -11.29 -3.05
N PHE A 335 -26.17 -12.40 -2.87
CA PHE A 335 -25.59 -12.85 -1.61
C PHE A 335 -24.07 -12.91 -1.78
N ASP A 336 -23.34 -12.31 -0.88
CA ASP A 336 -21.89 -12.34 -0.85
C ASP A 336 -21.41 -12.73 0.54
N ALA A 337 -20.50 -13.70 0.60
CA ALA A 337 -19.89 -14.13 1.84
C ALA A 337 -18.39 -14.34 1.64
N THR A 338 -17.60 -13.81 2.55
CA THR A 338 -16.15 -13.91 2.52
C THR A 338 -15.64 -14.37 3.88
N LEU A 339 -14.79 -15.39 3.86
CA LEU A 339 -14.02 -15.86 5.00
C LEU A 339 -12.55 -15.56 4.74
N GLN A 340 -11.93 -14.85 5.66
CA GLN A 340 -10.51 -14.47 5.61
C GLN A 340 -9.79 -15.10 6.80
N TYR A 341 -8.76 -15.89 6.52
CA TYR A 341 -7.86 -16.42 7.52
C TYR A 341 -6.57 -15.61 7.55
N TYR A 342 -6.16 -15.23 8.73
CA TYR A 342 -4.89 -14.57 9.00
C TYR A 342 -4.06 -15.42 9.94
N GLY A 343 -2.91 -15.88 9.45
CA GLY A 343 -1.93 -16.57 10.27
C GLY A 343 -1.24 -15.64 11.24
N SER A 344 -0.47 -16.23 12.13
CA SER A 344 0.29 -15.52 13.17
C SER A 344 1.24 -14.47 12.57
N LYS A 345 1.38 -13.36 13.28
CA LYS A 345 2.32 -12.28 13.00
C LYS A 345 3.44 -12.29 14.04
N PHE A 346 4.64 -11.92 13.61
CA PHE A 346 5.72 -11.64 14.55
C PHE A 346 5.46 -10.31 15.25
N LEU A 347 5.61 -10.30 16.58
CA LEU A 347 5.41 -9.12 17.43
C LEU A 347 6.74 -8.66 18.02
N VAL A 348 6.73 -7.44 18.55
CA VAL A 348 7.88 -6.82 19.19
C VAL A 348 7.71 -6.90 20.71
N ASN A 349 8.67 -7.47 21.38
CA ASN A 349 9.09 -7.27 22.78
C ASN A 349 8.27 -7.87 23.91
N GLU A 350 6.98 -8.17 23.83
CA GLU A 350 6.27 -8.68 25.00
C GLU A 350 5.34 -9.84 24.68
N GLN A 351 5.36 -10.81 25.60
CA GLN A 351 4.42 -11.90 25.58
C GLN A 351 3.09 -11.42 26.19
N LEU A 352 2.14 -11.11 25.34
CA LEU A 352 0.76 -10.84 25.71
C LEU A 352 -0.03 -12.15 25.77
N ASP A 353 -1.19 -12.14 26.45
CA ASP A 353 -2.06 -13.30 26.49
C ASP A 353 -2.41 -13.82 25.08
N GLY A 354 -2.30 -15.14 24.92
CA GLY A 354 -2.57 -15.80 23.64
C GLY A 354 -1.40 -15.78 22.64
N THR A 355 -0.27 -15.15 22.98
CA THR A 355 0.94 -15.19 22.14
C THR A 355 1.78 -16.43 22.42
N THR A 356 2.62 -16.82 21.46
CA THR A 356 3.56 -17.94 21.59
C THR A 356 4.96 -17.50 21.20
N ILE A 357 5.98 -18.18 21.72
CA ILE A 357 7.38 -17.91 21.38
C ILE A 357 7.82 -18.85 20.27
N SER A 358 8.42 -18.29 19.21
CA SER A 358 9.05 -19.04 18.12
C SER A 358 10.48 -18.56 17.93
N GLY A 359 11.44 -19.33 18.41
CA GLY A 359 12.82 -18.90 18.50
C GLY A 359 12.98 -17.68 19.41
N ASN A 360 13.50 -16.59 18.86
CA ASN A 360 13.70 -15.32 19.57
C ASN A 360 12.59 -14.27 19.26
N GLN A 361 11.48 -14.67 18.68
CA GLN A 361 10.39 -13.76 18.32
C GLN A 361 9.06 -14.27 18.90
N ILE A 362 8.20 -13.33 19.22
CA ILE A 362 6.86 -13.59 19.74
C ILE A 362 5.88 -13.64 18.57
N LEU A 363 4.95 -14.58 18.62
CA LEU A 363 3.89 -14.77 17.62
C LEU A 363 2.52 -14.42 18.19
N SER A 364 1.74 -13.64 17.44
CA SER A 364 0.33 -13.45 17.71
C SER A 364 -0.46 -14.74 17.50
N PRO A 365 -1.67 -14.86 18.08
CA PRO A 365 -2.66 -15.82 17.63
C PRO A 365 -2.98 -15.64 16.13
N ASN A 366 -3.42 -16.72 15.47
CA ASN A 366 -4.11 -16.63 14.20
C ASN A 366 -5.59 -16.32 14.40
N TYR A 367 -6.25 -15.84 13.37
CA TYR A 367 -7.69 -15.56 13.45
C TYR A 367 -8.39 -15.69 12.10
N VAL A 368 -9.70 -15.80 12.17
CA VAL A 368 -10.60 -15.77 11.02
C VAL A 368 -11.53 -14.59 11.14
N GLN A 369 -11.79 -13.94 10.02
CA GLN A 369 -12.77 -12.86 9.91
C GLN A 369 -13.82 -13.25 8.85
N VAL A 370 -15.09 -13.12 9.19
CA VAL A 370 -16.20 -13.43 8.29
C VAL A 370 -16.93 -12.15 7.93
N LEU A 371 -17.15 -11.94 6.64
CA LEU A 371 -17.89 -10.80 6.10
C LEU A 371 -19.08 -11.34 5.30
N GLY A 372 -20.15 -10.59 5.24
CA GLY A 372 -21.30 -10.96 4.44
C GLY A 372 -22.16 -9.77 4.07
N GLN A 373 -22.78 -9.84 2.90
CA GLN A 373 -23.71 -8.84 2.41
C GLN A 373 -24.86 -9.49 1.66
N VAL A 374 -26.05 -8.96 1.84
CA VAL A 374 -27.23 -9.27 1.05
C VAL A 374 -27.67 -7.98 0.35
N THR A 375 -27.86 -8.04 -0.94
CA THR A 375 -28.32 -6.91 -1.76
C THR A 375 -29.63 -7.27 -2.45
N PHE A 376 -30.59 -6.36 -2.36
CA PHE A 376 -31.84 -6.42 -3.14
C PHE A 376 -31.80 -5.33 -4.20
N ALA A 377 -31.86 -5.74 -5.47
CA ALA A 377 -31.73 -4.86 -6.63
C ALA A 377 -33.05 -4.73 -7.40
N LEU A 378 -33.43 -3.50 -7.71
CA LEU A 378 -34.46 -3.11 -8.67
C LEU A 378 -33.79 -2.29 -9.80
N PRO A 379 -34.47 -2.00 -10.91
CA PRO A 379 -33.87 -1.36 -12.09
C PRO A 379 -33.13 -0.02 -11.83
N LYS A 380 -33.55 0.71 -10.81
CA LYS A 380 -32.95 2.02 -10.44
C LYS A 380 -32.47 2.08 -9.01
N TRP A 381 -32.85 1.13 -8.16
CA TRP A 381 -32.58 1.14 -6.73
C TRP A 381 -31.93 -0.16 -6.29
N GLU A 382 -30.91 -0.05 -5.46
CA GLU A 382 -30.33 -1.19 -4.75
C GLU A 382 -30.30 -0.87 -3.26
N TRP A 383 -30.77 -1.81 -2.43
CA TRP A 383 -30.63 -1.77 -0.99
C TRP A 383 -29.72 -2.91 -0.56
N TYR A 384 -28.83 -2.63 0.36
CA TYR A 384 -27.97 -3.66 0.88
C TYR A 384 -27.83 -3.57 2.39
N ILE A 385 -27.70 -4.73 3.01
CA ILE A 385 -27.34 -4.91 4.41
C ILE A 385 -26.13 -5.83 4.45
N GLY A 386 -25.14 -5.49 5.27
CA GLY A 386 -23.95 -6.31 5.43
C GLY A 386 -23.33 -6.17 6.79
N SER A 387 -22.36 -6.99 7.00
CA SER A 387 -21.54 -6.94 8.20
C SER A 387 -20.10 -7.22 7.88
N GLU A 388 -19.22 -6.42 8.47
CA GLU A 388 -17.82 -6.75 8.65
C GLU A 388 -17.65 -7.46 9.99
N ASN A 389 -16.70 -8.40 10.04
CA ASN A 389 -16.40 -9.16 11.24
C ASN A 389 -17.64 -9.83 11.90
N LEU A 390 -18.44 -10.56 11.10
CA LEU A 390 -19.67 -11.25 11.54
C LEU A 390 -19.46 -12.15 12.75
N ASN A 391 -18.30 -12.80 12.83
CA ASN A 391 -17.92 -13.67 13.95
C ASN A 391 -17.46 -12.91 15.20
N ASN A 392 -17.47 -11.56 15.18
CA ASN A 392 -17.17 -10.70 16.31
C ASN A 392 -15.79 -10.97 16.95
N PHE A 393 -14.80 -11.34 16.13
CA PHE A 393 -13.45 -11.54 16.64
C PHE A 393 -12.79 -10.20 16.94
N THR A 394 -12.16 -10.07 18.11
CA THR A 394 -11.34 -8.90 18.47
C THR A 394 -10.03 -9.36 19.11
N GLN A 395 -8.98 -8.62 18.84
CA GLN A 395 -7.73 -8.77 19.59
C GLN A 395 -7.96 -8.42 21.05
N GLN A 396 -7.51 -9.29 21.94
CA GLN A 396 -7.47 -9.02 23.38
C GLN A 396 -6.13 -8.37 23.74
N ASN A 397 -6.09 -7.67 24.87
CA ASN A 397 -4.87 -7.04 25.41
C ASN A 397 -4.14 -6.17 24.37
N LEU A 398 -4.85 -5.13 23.91
CA LEU A 398 -4.40 -4.23 22.84
C LEU A 398 -3.20 -3.37 23.24
N ILE A 399 -3.12 -3.00 24.52
CA ILE A 399 -2.24 -1.96 25.02
C ILE A 399 -1.49 -2.48 26.23
N VAL A 400 -0.19 -2.38 26.19
CA VAL A 400 0.69 -2.66 27.34
C VAL A 400 0.64 -1.50 28.31
N ALA A 401 0.53 -1.76 29.59
CA ALA A 401 0.42 -0.77 30.66
C ALA A 401 -0.66 0.29 30.39
N ALA A 402 -1.85 -0.14 29.99
CA ALA A 402 -2.98 0.74 29.65
C ALA A 402 -3.48 1.58 30.85
N ASP A 403 -3.23 1.11 32.08
CA ASP A 403 -3.51 1.79 33.35
C ASP A 403 -2.55 2.93 33.65
N ASN A 404 -1.35 2.94 33.00
CA ASN A 404 -0.36 3.99 33.17
C ASN A 404 0.19 4.46 31.79
N PRO A 405 -0.63 5.16 30.98
CA PRO A 405 -0.27 5.49 29.59
C PRO A 405 0.82 6.56 29.44
N PHE A 406 1.21 7.21 30.53
CA PHE A 406 2.35 8.13 30.57
C PHE A 406 3.60 7.50 31.21
N GLY A 407 3.53 6.24 31.59
CA GLY A 407 4.65 5.48 32.15
C GLY A 407 5.59 4.95 31.08
N ASN A 408 6.79 4.56 31.50
CA ASN A 408 7.87 4.12 30.60
C ASN A 408 7.59 2.79 29.86
N ASN A 409 6.60 2.02 30.30
CA ASN A 409 6.26 0.72 29.71
C ASN A 409 5.03 0.80 28.79
N PHE A 410 4.44 1.98 28.60
CA PHE A 410 3.26 2.13 27.77
C PHE A 410 3.55 1.82 26.31
N ASP A 411 2.72 0.94 25.72
CA ASP A 411 2.83 0.59 24.31
C ASP A 411 1.46 0.22 23.71
N ALA A 412 0.96 1.03 22.81
CA ALA A 412 -0.25 0.81 22.04
C ALA A 412 0.04 0.41 20.57
N THR A 413 1.28 0.00 20.25
CA THR A 413 1.68 -0.34 18.88
C THR A 413 1.47 -1.81 18.51
N ASN A 414 1.18 -2.68 19.47
CA ASN A 414 1.07 -4.13 19.27
C ASN A 414 -0.29 -4.56 18.66
N LEU A 415 -0.73 -3.87 17.61
CA LEU A 415 -1.99 -4.16 16.91
C LEU A 415 -1.78 -5.22 15.84
N TRP A 416 -2.19 -6.45 16.11
CA TRP A 416 -2.06 -7.58 15.20
C TRP A 416 -3.39 -8.07 14.61
N GLY A 417 -4.52 -7.76 15.24
CA GLY A 417 -5.86 -8.19 14.85
C GLY A 417 -6.89 -7.05 14.85
N PRO A 418 -8.15 -7.34 14.52
CA PRO A 418 -9.23 -6.36 14.60
C PRO A 418 -9.41 -5.84 16.02
N ILE A 419 -9.53 -4.52 16.16
CA ILE A 419 -9.82 -3.85 17.44
C ILE A 419 -11.31 -3.58 17.62
N MET A 420 -12.05 -3.51 16.52
CA MET A 420 -13.51 -3.35 16.51
C MET A 420 -14.17 -4.70 16.28
N GLY A 421 -15.22 -4.97 17.05
CA GLY A 421 -16.05 -6.16 16.88
C GLY A 421 -16.89 -6.11 15.62
N ARG A 422 -18.05 -6.74 15.67
CA ARG A 422 -18.99 -6.77 14.53
C ARG A 422 -19.47 -5.38 14.18
N MET A 423 -19.32 -5.01 12.90
CA MET A 423 -19.86 -3.78 12.32
C MET A 423 -20.98 -4.12 11.35
N LEU A 424 -22.17 -3.60 11.61
CA LEU A 424 -23.31 -3.73 10.73
C LEU A 424 -23.45 -2.45 9.91
N TYR A 425 -23.75 -2.58 8.64
CA TYR A 425 -24.04 -1.46 7.78
C TYR A 425 -25.26 -1.72 6.90
N VAL A 426 -25.97 -0.67 6.58
CA VAL A 426 -27.08 -0.65 5.63
C VAL A 426 -26.86 0.50 4.66
N GLY A 427 -27.19 0.30 3.42
CA GLY A 427 -27.07 1.34 2.41
C GLY A 427 -28.02 1.19 1.25
N MET A 428 -28.11 2.26 0.47
CA MET A 428 -28.96 2.36 -0.70
C MET A 428 -28.18 3.01 -1.83
N ARG A 429 -28.36 2.51 -3.05
CA ARG A 429 -27.83 3.09 -4.27
C ARG A 429 -28.96 3.41 -5.23
N PHE A 430 -28.94 4.61 -5.77
CA PHE A 430 -29.85 5.03 -6.85
C PHE A 430 -29.04 5.29 -8.12
N THR A 431 -29.45 4.67 -9.23
CA THR A 431 -28.77 4.81 -10.52
C THR A 431 -29.66 5.56 -11.50
N LEU A 432 -29.22 6.73 -11.94
CA LEU A 432 -29.78 7.45 -13.07
C LEU A 432 -29.13 6.90 -14.35
N LYS A 433 -29.90 6.14 -15.16
CA LYS A 433 -29.45 5.82 -16.52
C LYS A 433 -29.64 7.07 -17.37
N GLY A 434 -28.54 7.64 -17.89
CA GLY A 434 -28.61 8.59 -18.99
C GLY A 434 -29.31 7.95 -20.18
N LYS A 435 -30.02 8.76 -21.00
CA LYS A 435 -30.46 8.27 -22.30
C LYS A 435 -29.20 7.85 -23.09
N GLU A 436 -29.14 6.58 -23.48
CA GLU A 436 -28.23 6.16 -24.54
C GLU A 436 -28.66 6.94 -25.80
N GLU A 437 -27.78 7.86 -26.28
CA GLU A 437 -27.89 8.46 -27.62
C GLU A 437 -27.48 7.46 -28.69
#